data_9729a0b2bdf8128ac5a4289800fbc00f
#
_entry.id   9729a0b2bdf8128ac5a4289800fbc00f
#
_cell.length_a   1.000
_cell.length_b   1.000
_cell.length_c   1.000
_cell.angle_alpha   90.00
_cell.angle_beta   90.00
_cell.angle_gamma   90.00
#
_symmetry.space_group_name_H-M   'P 1'
#
loop_
_entity.id
_entity.type
_entity.pdbx_description
1 polymer ?
#
loop_
_entity_poly.entity_id
_entity_poly.type
_entity_poly.pdbx_seq_one_letter_code
_entity_poly.pdbx_strand_id
1 'polypeptide(L)'
;TLKGTIIDETGETVPGAAIQVVGTPRGVTTDMDGTFSIDVPKGAKLEITYLGMEPQTITVGDKNNLRIILKQKVDELDEVTVVAFAKQKKESVLASVSTIKPAELKAPTSNLTTALAGRVAGLISYQRSGEPGADNADFFVRGVTTFGYAKSPLILVDDVEMESEDLARLQVDDIASFSIMKDATATALYGARGANGVILVTTKQGSEGPSKISARFETSISAPTKEVKWTDPITYMNMYNEAITTRDPSSPARYSQQKIDNTIAGLNPNVFPAVDWYDMLLKNHTTNLRGNLNLSGGGKVARYYVAGSLSHDAGIFKNAKANGFDNNISLFKYLLRSNVDINVSKSTLVKVRLQATMDDYTGPVHSGSDLYKMISQSSPVEYPAYYQPDKANETTPYILYGGSENTFI
;
A
#
# COMPACT_ATOMS: atom_id res chain seq x y z
N THR A 1 -57.68 -1.77 -10.46
CA THR A 1 -57.05 -0.51 -9.98
C THR A 1 -56.54 -0.70 -8.56
N LEU A 2 -55.24 -0.53 -8.37
CA LEU A 2 -54.56 -0.56 -7.08
C LEU A 2 -54.51 0.84 -6.51
N LYS A 3 -54.88 0.99 -5.25
CA LYS A 3 -54.73 2.26 -4.49
C LYS A 3 -53.74 2.06 -3.34
N GLY A 4 -53.12 3.12 -2.89
CA GLY A 4 -52.22 3.05 -1.76
C GLY A 4 -51.79 4.43 -1.23
N THR A 5 -51.13 4.41 -0.08
CA THR A 5 -50.57 5.61 0.55
C THR A 5 -49.10 5.33 0.82
N ILE A 6 -48.26 6.30 0.49
CA ILE A 6 -46.82 6.28 0.79
C ILE A 6 -46.54 7.20 1.94
N ILE A 7 -45.87 6.67 2.96
CA ILE A 7 -45.46 7.40 4.16
C ILE A 7 -43.94 7.18 4.40
N ASP A 8 -43.33 8.01 5.18
CA ASP A 8 -41.99 7.84 5.69
C ASP A 8 -41.95 7.03 7.01
N GLU A 9 -40.75 6.82 7.57
CA GLU A 9 -40.57 6.11 8.85
C GLU A 9 -41.15 6.87 10.07
N THR A 10 -41.42 8.17 9.96
CA THR A 10 -42.03 8.98 10.99
C THR A 10 -43.55 8.93 10.94
N GLY A 11 -44.10 8.39 9.84
CA GLY A 11 -45.51 8.28 9.57
C GLY A 11 -46.08 9.48 8.81
N GLU A 12 -45.26 10.41 8.38
CA GLU A 12 -45.67 11.52 7.51
C GLU A 12 -45.90 11.05 6.07
N THR A 13 -46.86 11.65 5.39
CA THR A 13 -47.19 11.33 3.99
C THR A 13 -46.10 11.88 3.07
N VAL A 14 -45.79 11.14 1.99
CA VAL A 14 -44.76 11.50 0.98
C VAL A 14 -45.42 11.91 -0.33
N PRO A 15 -45.69 13.23 -0.54
CA PRO A 15 -46.23 13.71 -1.80
C PRO A 15 -45.16 13.74 -2.90
N GLY A 16 -45.56 13.44 -4.15
CA GLY A 16 -44.69 13.49 -5.29
C GLY A 16 -43.76 12.26 -5.45
N ALA A 17 -43.95 11.19 -4.66
CA ALA A 17 -43.25 9.93 -4.87
C ALA A 17 -43.65 9.30 -6.21
N ALA A 18 -42.68 8.89 -7.01
CA ALA A 18 -42.92 8.26 -8.31
C ALA A 18 -43.10 6.73 -8.13
N ILE A 19 -44.18 6.22 -8.70
CA ILE A 19 -44.52 4.78 -8.76
C ILE A 19 -44.47 4.36 -10.21
N GLN A 20 -43.53 3.50 -10.60
CA GLN A 20 -43.36 3.04 -11.96
C GLN A 20 -43.55 1.51 -12.06
N VAL A 21 -44.22 1.05 -13.11
CA VAL A 21 -44.34 -0.38 -13.40
C VAL A 21 -43.03 -0.85 -14.03
N VAL A 22 -42.33 -1.77 -13.38
CA VAL A 22 -41.04 -2.29 -13.84
C VAL A 22 -41.14 -2.86 -15.26
N GLY A 23 -40.26 -2.39 -16.15
CA GLY A 23 -40.23 -2.82 -17.54
C GLY A 23 -41.25 -2.15 -18.48
N THR A 24 -41.94 -1.10 -18.01
CA THR A 24 -42.86 -0.31 -18.83
C THR A 24 -42.70 1.18 -18.59
N PRO A 25 -43.09 2.07 -19.52
CA PRO A 25 -43.08 3.53 -19.30
C PRO A 25 -44.29 4.00 -18.46
N ARG A 26 -45.09 3.11 -17.90
CA ARG A 26 -46.29 3.47 -17.12
C ARG A 26 -45.89 3.79 -15.67
N GLY A 27 -46.33 4.94 -15.19
CA GLY A 27 -46.13 5.35 -13.81
C GLY A 27 -47.13 6.41 -13.39
N VAL A 28 -47.25 6.62 -12.07
CA VAL A 28 -48.04 7.70 -11.45
C VAL A 28 -47.20 8.30 -10.32
N THR A 29 -47.60 9.49 -9.85
CA THR A 29 -47.01 10.10 -8.66
C THR A 29 -48.06 10.21 -7.56
N THR A 30 -47.59 10.22 -6.29
CA THR A 30 -48.49 10.49 -5.14
C THR A 30 -48.96 11.94 -5.15
N ASP A 31 -50.20 12.13 -4.70
CA ASP A 31 -50.82 13.46 -4.47
C ASP A 31 -50.31 14.12 -3.17
N MET A 32 -50.93 15.25 -2.77
CA MET A 32 -50.55 16.01 -1.58
C MET A 32 -50.73 15.23 -0.29
N ASP A 33 -51.66 14.25 -0.27
CA ASP A 33 -51.92 13.36 0.86
C ASP A 33 -51.09 12.09 0.82
N GLY A 34 -50.09 11.98 -0.10
CA GLY A 34 -49.25 10.81 -0.28
C GLY A 34 -50.01 9.61 -0.88
N THR A 35 -51.20 9.82 -1.45
CA THR A 35 -52.00 8.74 -2.01
C THR A 35 -51.75 8.56 -3.51
N PHE A 36 -51.92 7.34 -4.01
CA PHE A 36 -51.79 7.05 -5.44
C PHE A 36 -52.87 6.06 -5.88
N SER A 37 -53.15 6.07 -7.19
CA SER A 37 -54.04 5.13 -7.83
C SER A 37 -53.48 4.73 -9.20
N ILE A 38 -53.25 3.43 -9.40
CA ILE A 38 -52.64 2.91 -10.65
C ILE A 38 -53.34 1.66 -11.10
N ASP A 39 -53.54 1.52 -12.40
CA ASP A 39 -54.19 0.34 -12.99
C ASP A 39 -53.15 -0.64 -13.50
N VAL A 40 -52.96 -1.73 -12.75
CA VAL A 40 -51.93 -2.73 -12.99
C VAL A 40 -52.47 -4.13 -12.76
N PRO A 41 -52.04 -5.15 -13.54
CA PRO A 41 -52.41 -6.52 -13.29
C PRO A 41 -51.80 -7.06 -12.00
N LYS A 42 -52.44 -8.07 -11.45
CA LYS A 42 -51.92 -8.84 -10.32
C LYS A 42 -50.58 -9.49 -10.71
N GLY A 43 -49.57 -9.44 -9.82
CA GLY A 43 -48.23 -9.92 -10.08
C GLY A 43 -47.29 -8.90 -10.71
N ALA A 44 -47.77 -7.70 -11.10
CA ALA A 44 -46.89 -6.63 -11.57
C ALA A 44 -45.94 -6.17 -10.46
N LYS A 45 -44.70 -5.81 -10.85
CA LYS A 45 -43.74 -5.19 -9.95
C LYS A 45 -43.80 -3.69 -10.10
N LEU A 46 -43.91 -3.00 -8.97
CA LEU A 46 -43.91 -1.54 -8.88
C LEU A 46 -42.63 -1.11 -8.22
N GLU A 47 -41.89 -0.22 -8.84
CA GLU A 47 -40.74 0.48 -8.26
C GLU A 47 -41.21 1.85 -7.77
N ILE A 48 -40.98 2.12 -6.51
CA ILE A 48 -41.31 3.38 -5.85
C ILE A 48 -40.02 4.14 -5.57
N THR A 49 -39.96 5.37 -6.06
CA THR A 49 -38.78 6.23 -5.89
C THR A 49 -39.20 7.60 -5.39
N TYR A 50 -38.39 8.17 -4.51
CA TYR A 50 -38.53 9.55 -4.06
C TYR A 50 -37.15 10.13 -3.73
N LEU A 51 -37.00 11.44 -3.93
CA LEU A 51 -35.73 12.11 -3.70
C LEU A 51 -35.31 12.00 -2.23
N GLY A 52 -34.10 11.45 -1.96
CA GLY A 52 -33.59 11.26 -0.60
C GLY A 52 -34.12 10.02 0.12
N MET A 53 -34.87 9.13 -0.56
CA MET A 53 -35.36 7.86 0.01
C MET A 53 -34.84 6.65 -0.76
N GLU A 54 -34.75 5.50 -0.08
CA GLU A 54 -34.35 4.24 -0.70
C GLU A 54 -35.42 3.77 -1.68
N PRO A 55 -35.04 3.42 -2.94
CA PRO A 55 -35.99 2.83 -3.89
C PRO A 55 -36.53 1.51 -3.34
N GLN A 56 -37.85 1.31 -3.42
CA GLN A 56 -38.49 0.09 -2.98
C GLN A 56 -39.25 -0.59 -4.11
N THR A 57 -39.04 -1.88 -4.31
CA THR A 57 -39.81 -2.67 -5.28
C THR A 57 -40.83 -3.55 -4.55
N ILE A 58 -42.09 -3.45 -4.93
CA ILE A 58 -43.17 -4.29 -4.40
C ILE A 58 -43.84 -5.09 -5.52
N THR A 59 -44.36 -6.26 -5.19
CA THR A 59 -45.19 -7.06 -6.12
C THR A 59 -46.64 -6.90 -5.74
N VAL A 60 -47.47 -6.59 -6.74
CA VAL A 60 -48.93 -6.41 -6.56
C VAL A 60 -49.62 -7.75 -6.22
N GLY A 61 -50.14 -7.85 -5.03
CA GLY A 61 -50.87 -9.01 -4.52
C GLY A 61 -52.37 -8.89 -4.69
N ASP A 62 -53.14 -9.55 -3.78
CA ASP A 62 -54.61 -9.54 -3.75
C ASP A 62 -55.22 -8.31 -3.09
N LYS A 63 -54.43 -7.53 -2.39
CA LYS A 63 -54.93 -6.32 -1.67
C LYS A 63 -54.95 -5.14 -2.63
N ASN A 64 -56.13 -4.53 -2.74
CA ASN A 64 -56.33 -3.36 -3.60
C ASN A 64 -55.95 -2.03 -2.90
N ASN A 65 -55.52 -2.07 -1.64
CA ASN A 65 -55.03 -0.89 -0.92
C ASN A 65 -53.73 -1.26 -0.21
N LEU A 66 -52.68 -0.48 -0.49
CA LEU A 66 -51.33 -0.69 0.06
C LEU A 66 -50.89 0.51 0.90
N ARG A 67 -50.26 0.23 2.02
CA ARG A 67 -49.53 1.24 2.80
C ARG A 67 -48.04 0.92 2.67
N ILE A 68 -47.27 1.83 2.07
CA ILE A 68 -45.87 1.68 1.76
C ILE A 68 -45.06 2.63 2.60
N ILE A 69 -44.08 2.13 3.33
CA ILE A 69 -43.18 2.94 4.16
C ILE A 69 -41.86 3.07 3.42
N LEU A 70 -41.50 4.27 2.96
CA LEU A 70 -40.20 4.55 2.40
C LEU A 70 -39.22 4.90 3.51
N LYS A 71 -38.05 4.31 3.45
CA LYS A 71 -36.94 4.61 4.33
C LYS A 71 -36.13 5.75 3.76
N GLN A 72 -35.66 6.66 4.63
CA GLN A 72 -34.69 7.64 4.20
C GLN A 72 -33.45 6.90 3.66
N LYS A 73 -33.03 7.28 2.46
CA LYS A 73 -31.73 6.88 1.96
C LYS A 73 -30.71 7.51 2.88
N VAL A 74 -30.18 6.72 3.80
CA VAL A 74 -28.99 7.10 4.53
C VAL A 74 -27.89 7.08 3.46
N ASP A 75 -27.71 8.22 2.80
CA ASP A 75 -26.50 8.41 2.04
C ASP A 75 -25.36 8.20 3.03
N GLU A 76 -24.49 7.23 2.76
CA GLU A 76 -23.22 7.02 3.47
C GLU A 76 -22.28 8.23 3.29
N LEU A 77 -22.82 9.44 3.21
CA LEU A 77 -22.17 10.71 2.91
C LEU A 77 -22.15 11.69 4.09
N ASP A 78 -22.37 11.25 5.30
CA ASP A 78 -21.77 11.94 6.42
C ASP A 78 -20.30 11.48 6.49
N GLU A 79 -19.41 12.09 5.66
CA GLU A 79 -17.96 11.96 5.84
C GLU A 79 -17.63 12.41 7.28
N VAL A 80 -17.61 11.44 8.18
CA VAL A 80 -17.26 11.65 9.56
C VAL A 80 -15.74 11.77 9.63
N THR A 81 -15.27 12.95 9.95
CA THR A 81 -13.85 13.16 10.23
C THR A 81 -13.58 12.79 11.68
N VAL A 82 -12.63 11.91 11.91
CA VAL A 82 -12.14 11.62 13.26
C VAL A 82 -11.30 12.81 13.70
N VAL A 83 -11.74 13.50 14.72
CA VAL A 83 -11.01 14.60 15.37
C VAL A 83 -10.76 14.15 16.79
N ALA A 84 -9.52 14.17 17.25
CA ALA A 84 -9.06 13.82 18.58
C ALA A 84 -10.19 13.41 19.56
N PHE A 85 -10.26 12.15 19.93
CA PHE A 85 -11.23 11.56 20.89
C PHE A 85 -12.72 11.64 20.49
N ALA A 86 -13.09 12.21 19.33
CA ALA A 86 -14.48 12.34 18.89
C ALA A 86 -14.62 12.17 17.39
N LYS A 87 -15.80 11.70 16.95
CA LYS A 87 -16.22 11.73 15.55
C LYS A 87 -17.06 12.99 15.34
N GLN A 88 -16.65 13.87 14.44
CA GLN A 88 -17.41 15.06 14.06
C GLN A 88 -17.78 15.02 12.59
N LYS A 89 -18.90 15.63 12.22
CA LYS A 89 -19.23 15.83 10.81
C LYS A 89 -18.20 16.74 10.18
N LYS A 90 -17.76 16.43 8.97
CA LYS A 90 -16.73 17.20 8.24
C LYS A 90 -17.06 18.68 8.15
N GLU A 91 -18.34 19.01 8.00
CA GLU A 91 -18.86 20.40 7.93
C GLU A 91 -18.68 21.18 9.23
N SER A 92 -18.60 20.51 10.37
CA SER A 92 -18.40 21.14 11.69
C SER A 92 -16.97 21.22 12.15
N VAL A 93 -16.01 20.73 11.35
CA VAL A 93 -14.59 20.79 11.69
C VAL A 93 -13.99 22.11 11.21
N LEU A 94 -13.79 23.04 12.13
CA LEU A 94 -13.13 24.34 11.87
C LEU A 94 -11.62 24.23 11.64
N ALA A 95 -11.03 23.08 11.88
CA ALA A 95 -9.60 22.84 11.77
C ALA A 95 -9.20 22.21 10.42
N SER A 96 -7.97 22.47 9.96
CA SER A 96 -7.44 21.87 8.73
C SER A 96 -7.14 20.38 8.93
N VAL A 97 -8.14 19.54 8.75
CA VAL A 97 -8.05 18.08 8.77
C VAL A 97 -8.21 17.56 7.34
N SER A 98 -7.28 16.77 6.86
CA SER A 98 -7.41 16.05 5.59
C SER A 98 -7.75 14.60 5.86
N THR A 99 -8.92 14.18 5.42
CA THR A 99 -9.35 12.78 5.46
C THR A 99 -9.18 12.16 4.09
N ILE A 100 -8.69 10.94 4.04
CA ILE A 100 -8.46 10.18 2.81
C ILE A 100 -9.31 8.92 2.89
N LYS A 101 -9.99 8.60 1.80
CA LYS A 101 -10.72 7.34 1.69
C LYS A 101 -9.71 6.19 1.56
N PRO A 102 -9.85 5.10 2.32
CA PRO A 102 -8.92 3.96 2.22
C PRO A 102 -8.76 3.43 0.80
N ALA A 103 -9.80 3.51 -0.02
CA ALA A 103 -9.74 3.10 -1.42
C ALA A 103 -8.69 3.90 -2.24
N GLU A 104 -8.46 5.17 -1.89
CA GLU A 104 -7.47 6.03 -2.54
C GLU A 104 -6.03 5.67 -2.14
N LEU A 105 -5.84 5.00 -1.00
CA LEU A 105 -4.54 4.52 -0.53
C LEU A 105 -4.13 3.20 -1.18
N LYS A 106 -5.01 2.53 -1.91
CA LYS A 106 -4.66 1.28 -2.60
C LYS A 106 -3.62 1.55 -3.68
N ALA A 107 -2.44 1.02 -3.46
CA ALA A 107 -1.30 1.11 -4.36
C ALA A 107 -0.63 -0.28 -4.47
N PRO A 108 0.05 -0.58 -5.56
CA PRO A 108 0.78 -1.84 -5.72
C PRO A 108 2.07 -1.85 -4.87
N THR A 109 1.97 -1.50 -3.60
CA THR A 109 3.07 -1.51 -2.63
C THR A 109 2.64 -2.20 -1.35
N SER A 110 3.53 -2.96 -0.72
CA SER A 110 3.32 -3.60 0.59
C SER A 110 3.49 -2.61 1.75
N ASN A 111 3.97 -1.41 1.48
CA ASN A 111 4.29 -0.39 2.45
C ASN A 111 3.29 0.76 2.39
N LEU A 112 2.51 0.96 3.45
CA LEU A 112 1.50 2.01 3.49
C LEU A 112 2.12 3.41 3.42
N THR A 113 3.30 3.64 4.00
CA THR A 113 3.94 4.97 4.02
C THR A 113 4.28 5.45 2.61
N THR A 114 4.66 4.54 1.71
CA THR A 114 4.92 4.87 0.30
C THR A 114 3.63 5.17 -0.47
N ALA A 115 2.52 4.55 -0.08
CA ALA A 115 1.21 4.81 -0.69
C ALA A 115 0.66 6.21 -0.37
N LEU A 116 1.16 6.88 0.67
CA LEU A 116 0.75 8.23 1.07
C LEU A 116 1.34 9.32 0.15
N ALA A 117 2.47 9.04 -0.51
CA ALA A 117 3.18 10.01 -1.33
C ALA A 117 2.29 10.57 -2.47
N GLY A 118 2.16 11.89 -2.56
CA GLY A 118 1.39 12.58 -3.59
C GLY A 118 -0.13 12.43 -3.48
N ARG A 119 -0.66 11.71 -2.49
CA ARG A 119 -2.10 11.47 -2.30
C ARG A 119 -2.72 12.32 -1.20
N VAL A 120 -1.89 12.90 -0.35
CA VAL A 120 -2.32 13.68 0.81
C VAL A 120 -1.89 15.12 0.66
N ALA A 121 -2.84 16.03 0.56
CA ALA A 121 -2.53 17.46 0.51
C ALA A 121 -1.81 17.91 1.79
N GLY A 122 -0.62 18.53 1.64
CA GLY A 122 0.20 19.03 2.73
C GLY A 122 1.03 17.98 3.46
N LEU A 123 1.13 16.75 2.92
CA LEU A 123 2.10 15.75 3.32
C LEU A 123 3.25 15.73 2.29
N ILE A 124 4.46 15.96 2.74
CA ILE A 124 5.66 15.77 1.95
C ILE A 124 6.20 14.39 2.30
N SER A 125 6.35 13.54 1.31
CA SER A 125 6.82 12.18 1.50
C SER A 125 7.86 11.85 0.42
N TYR A 126 8.95 11.18 0.82
CA TYR A 126 9.93 10.66 -0.11
C TYR A 126 10.45 9.30 0.36
N GLN A 127 10.67 8.43 -0.59
CA GLN A 127 11.23 7.11 -0.38
C GLN A 127 12.70 7.12 -0.81
N ARG A 128 13.59 6.64 0.04
CA ARG A 128 15.04 6.60 -0.24
C ARG A 128 15.45 5.34 -0.98
N SER A 129 14.80 4.23 -0.70
CA SER A 129 15.08 2.91 -1.26
C SER A 129 13.79 2.20 -1.62
N GLY A 130 13.84 1.35 -2.63
CA GLY A 130 12.77 0.39 -2.94
C GLY A 130 13.13 -1.03 -2.48
N GLU A 131 14.17 -1.19 -1.69
CA GLU A 131 14.63 -2.46 -1.15
C GLU A 131 13.61 -3.03 -0.16
N PRO A 132 13.15 -4.28 -0.32
CA PRO A 132 12.23 -4.89 0.63
C PRO A 132 12.78 -4.87 2.05
N GLY A 133 12.00 -4.31 2.99
CA GLY A 133 12.40 -4.12 4.39
C GLY A 133 13.10 -2.79 4.70
N ALA A 134 13.60 -2.08 3.68
CA ALA A 134 14.20 -0.74 3.80
C ALA A 134 13.47 0.28 2.89
N ASP A 135 12.21 0.01 2.57
CA ASP A 135 11.37 0.76 1.64
C ASP A 135 10.45 1.79 2.31
N ASN A 136 10.62 2.05 3.61
CA ASN A 136 9.85 3.06 4.32
C ASN A 136 10.07 4.45 3.72
N ALA A 137 8.97 5.17 3.55
CA ALA A 137 9.03 6.57 3.17
C ALA A 137 9.14 7.47 4.41
N ASP A 138 10.06 8.44 4.37
CA ASP A 138 10.06 9.55 5.30
C ASP A 138 8.93 10.51 4.92
N PHE A 139 8.19 11.02 5.88
CA PHE A 139 7.11 11.96 5.61
C PHE A 139 7.01 13.06 6.69
N PHE A 140 6.60 14.24 6.23
CA PHE A 140 6.49 15.45 7.05
C PHE A 140 5.17 16.16 6.74
N VAL A 141 4.50 16.65 7.77
CA VAL A 141 3.29 17.46 7.61
C VAL A 141 3.70 18.91 7.45
N ARG A 142 3.35 19.51 6.28
CA ARG A 142 3.72 20.90 5.89
C ARG A 142 5.23 21.18 5.83
N GLY A 143 6.08 20.16 5.86
CA GLY A 143 7.52 20.28 5.77
C GLY A 143 8.25 20.03 7.09
N VAL A 144 9.55 20.18 7.05
CA VAL A 144 10.41 20.07 8.24
C VAL A 144 10.34 21.38 9.01
N THR A 145 9.68 21.38 10.15
CA THR A 145 9.42 22.57 10.97
C THR A 145 10.43 22.76 12.11
N THR A 146 11.28 21.77 12.36
CA THR A 146 12.24 21.77 13.46
C THR A 146 13.61 21.27 13.03
N PHE A 147 14.67 21.82 13.61
CA PHE A 147 16.04 21.31 13.49
C PHE A 147 16.36 20.25 14.55
N GLY A 148 15.43 19.97 15.47
CA GLY A 148 15.58 19.00 16.54
C GLY A 148 15.48 17.54 16.07
N TYR A 149 15.60 16.61 17.02
CA TYR A 149 15.58 15.17 16.76
C TYR A 149 14.20 14.64 16.35
N ALA A 150 13.11 15.19 16.92
CA ALA A 150 11.74 14.78 16.63
C ALA A 150 11.21 15.57 15.42
N LYS A 151 11.29 14.99 14.24
CA LYS A 151 10.80 15.58 12.98
C LYS A 151 9.50 14.92 12.47
N SER A 152 9.23 13.70 12.92
CA SER A 152 8.08 12.92 12.49
C SER A 152 6.78 13.40 13.14
N PRO A 153 5.64 13.31 12.45
CA PRO A 153 4.34 13.55 13.06
C PRO A 153 4.02 12.47 14.11
N LEU A 154 3.14 12.79 15.04
CA LEU A 154 2.56 11.81 15.95
C LEU A 154 1.64 10.88 15.19
N ILE A 155 1.82 9.58 15.30
CA ILE A 155 1.00 8.57 14.65
C ILE A 155 0.17 7.84 15.68
N LEU A 156 -1.15 7.85 15.51
CA LEU A 156 -2.10 7.14 16.38
C LEU A 156 -2.91 6.15 15.54
N VAL A 157 -2.88 4.89 15.93
CA VAL A 157 -3.70 3.82 15.34
C VAL A 157 -4.64 3.31 16.42
N ASP A 158 -5.94 3.50 16.23
CA ASP A 158 -6.99 3.21 17.23
C ASP A 158 -6.66 3.81 18.61
N ASP A 159 -6.22 5.07 18.63
CA ASP A 159 -5.81 5.85 19.81
C ASP A 159 -4.51 5.39 20.50
N VAL A 160 -3.80 4.42 19.94
CA VAL A 160 -2.48 3.96 20.42
C VAL A 160 -1.39 4.58 19.57
N GLU A 161 -0.37 5.14 20.24
CA GLU A 161 0.80 5.68 19.55
C GLU A 161 1.66 4.58 18.96
N MET A 162 2.04 4.78 17.71
CA MET A 162 2.84 3.85 16.93
C MET A 162 3.98 4.57 16.20
N GLU A 163 5.00 3.81 15.82
CA GLU A 163 6.10 4.30 15.02
C GLU A 163 5.78 4.24 13.51
N SER A 164 6.62 4.88 12.70
CA SER A 164 6.46 4.90 11.24
C SER A 164 6.56 3.50 10.62
N GLU A 165 7.38 2.64 11.20
CA GLU A 165 7.54 1.24 10.82
C GLU A 165 6.26 0.44 11.04
N ASP A 166 5.56 0.68 12.14
CA ASP A 166 4.28 0.02 12.42
C ASP A 166 3.18 0.50 11.47
N LEU A 167 3.18 1.81 11.16
CA LEU A 167 2.28 2.37 10.15
C LEU A 167 2.53 1.75 8.77
N ALA A 168 3.80 1.55 8.42
CA ALA A 168 4.19 0.94 7.13
C ALA A 168 3.63 -0.46 6.94
N ARG A 169 3.47 -1.22 8.03
CA ARG A 169 2.96 -2.61 8.03
C ARG A 169 1.43 -2.71 8.00
N LEU A 170 0.71 -1.61 8.21
CA LEU A 170 -0.76 -1.64 8.16
C LEU A 170 -1.25 -1.95 6.76
N GLN A 171 -2.22 -2.86 6.68
CA GLN A 171 -2.91 -3.15 5.43
C GLN A 171 -4.01 -2.13 5.16
N VAL A 172 -4.03 -1.59 3.95
CA VAL A 172 -5.05 -0.62 3.52
C VAL A 172 -6.46 -1.19 3.67
N ASP A 173 -6.60 -2.50 3.44
CA ASP A 173 -7.90 -3.19 3.54
C ASP A 173 -8.45 -3.24 4.97
N ASP A 174 -7.61 -3.06 5.99
CA ASP A 174 -8.00 -3.02 7.39
C ASP A 174 -8.31 -1.62 7.91
N ILE A 175 -8.06 -0.57 7.11
CA ILE A 175 -8.28 0.83 7.49
C ILE A 175 -9.73 1.21 7.22
N ALA A 176 -10.38 1.81 8.20
CA ALA A 176 -11.70 2.43 8.08
C ALA A 176 -11.59 3.91 7.72
N SER A 177 -10.67 4.65 8.37
CA SER A 177 -10.42 6.06 8.08
C SER A 177 -8.96 6.42 8.31
N PHE A 178 -8.47 7.36 7.51
CA PHE A 178 -7.13 7.93 7.61
C PHE A 178 -7.25 9.46 7.59
N SER A 179 -6.84 10.11 8.67
CA SER A 179 -6.96 11.55 8.83
C SER A 179 -5.63 12.17 9.25
N ILE A 180 -5.32 13.35 8.72
CA ILE A 180 -4.13 14.11 9.08
C ILE A 180 -4.55 15.47 9.61
N MET A 181 -4.16 15.73 10.85
CA MET A 181 -4.32 17.01 11.51
C MET A 181 -3.06 17.86 11.29
N LYS A 182 -3.23 19.03 10.68
CA LYS A 182 -2.10 19.86 10.22
C LYS A 182 -1.95 21.14 11.03
N ASP A 183 -3.01 21.63 11.65
CA ASP A 183 -3.02 22.90 12.33
C ASP A 183 -2.85 22.76 13.83
N ALA A 184 -2.26 23.79 14.46
CA ALA A 184 -2.09 23.88 15.90
C ALA A 184 -3.42 23.70 16.66
N THR A 185 -4.53 24.23 16.12
CA THR A 185 -5.86 24.08 16.71
C THR A 185 -6.30 22.61 16.74
N ALA A 186 -6.04 21.87 15.64
CA ALA A 186 -6.36 20.44 15.55
C ALA A 186 -5.44 19.59 16.44
N THR A 187 -4.18 19.99 16.57
CA THR A 187 -3.16 19.23 17.31
C THR A 187 -3.05 19.64 18.79
N ALA A 188 -3.72 20.73 19.21
CA ALA A 188 -3.66 21.25 20.57
C ALA A 188 -3.98 20.20 21.66
N LEU A 189 -4.86 19.24 21.36
CA LEU A 189 -5.21 18.15 22.28
C LEU A 189 -4.08 17.18 22.56
N TYR A 190 -3.03 17.18 21.71
CA TYR A 190 -1.86 16.31 21.82
C TYR A 190 -0.63 17.05 22.37
N GLY A 191 -0.79 18.34 22.69
CA GLY A 191 0.26 19.18 23.26
C GLY A 191 1.51 19.25 22.36
N ALA A 192 2.68 19.31 22.97
CA ALA A 192 3.97 19.41 22.25
C ALA A 192 4.22 18.23 21.29
N ARG A 193 3.66 17.06 21.56
CA ARG A 193 3.80 15.87 20.69
C ARG A 193 3.10 16.04 19.35
N GLY A 194 2.04 16.86 19.29
CA GLY A 194 1.33 17.17 18.06
C GLY A 194 1.94 18.31 17.23
N ALA A 195 3.08 18.90 17.65
CA ALA A 195 3.67 20.07 17.01
C ALA A 195 4.03 19.85 15.53
N ASN A 196 4.42 18.63 15.14
CA ASN A 196 4.77 18.25 13.77
C ASN A 196 3.56 17.69 12.99
N GLY A 197 2.33 17.86 13.50
CA GLY A 197 1.12 17.26 12.97
C GLY A 197 0.79 15.91 13.60
N VAL A 198 -0.44 15.45 13.40
CA VAL A 198 -0.93 14.18 13.93
C VAL A 198 -1.58 13.37 12.81
N ILE A 199 -1.20 12.12 12.70
CA ILE A 199 -1.81 11.14 11.80
C ILE A 199 -2.72 10.24 12.63
N LEU A 200 -4.01 10.21 12.30
CA LEU A 200 -5.01 9.37 12.93
C LEU A 200 -5.44 8.28 11.97
N VAL A 201 -5.24 7.05 12.37
CA VAL A 201 -5.71 5.88 11.63
C VAL A 201 -6.71 5.14 12.48
N THR A 202 -7.92 4.95 11.95
CA THR A 202 -8.91 4.09 12.59
C THR A 202 -9.03 2.81 11.77
N THR A 203 -8.93 1.67 12.43
CA THR A 203 -9.07 0.38 11.78
C THR A 203 -10.55 -0.04 11.70
N LYS A 204 -10.86 -0.95 10.80
CA LYS A 204 -12.21 -1.49 10.61
C LYS A 204 -12.69 -2.20 11.87
N GLN A 205 -13.94 -2.00 12.19
CA GLN A 205 -14.63 -2.60 13.32
C GLN A 205 -15.76 -3.51 12.83
N GLY A 206 -16.21 -4.40 13.69
CA GLY A 206 -17.39 -5.20 13.42
C GLY A 206 -18.66 -4.34 13.39
N SER A 207 -19.61 -4.73 12.58
CA SER A 207 -20.95 -4.12 12.52
C SER A 207 -22.02 -5.16 12.84
N GLU A 208 -23.20 -4.69 13.27
CA GLU A 208 -24.35 -5.58 13.43
C GLU A 208 -24.79 -6.11 12.06
N GLY A 209 -25.02 -7.40 11.99
CA GLY A 209 -25.46 -8.07 10.77
C GLY A 209 -24.80 -9.43 10.56
N PRO A 210 -25.16 -10.10 9.46
CA PRO A 210 -24.58 -11.39 9.11
C PRO A 210 -23.09 -11.27 8.86
N SER A 211 -22.38 -12.37 9.10
CA SER A 211 -20.94 -12.43 8.85
C SER A 211 -20.63 -12.20 7.38
N LYS A 212 -19.70 -11.28 7.10
CA LYS A 212 -19.20 -10.96 5.78
C LYS A 212 -17.73 -11.39 5.68
N ILE A 213 -17.41 -12.19 4.67
CA ILE A 213 -16.05 -12.60 4.36
C ILE A 213 -15.59 -11.82 3.13
N SER A 214 -14.39 -11.28 3.19
CA SER A 214 -13.74 -10.65 2.04
C SER A 214 -12.33 -11.20 1.90
N ALA A 215 -11.98 -11.61 0.69
CA ALA A 215 -10.64 -12.06 0.35
C ALA A 215 -10.11 -11.24 -0.82
N ARG A 216 -8.84 -10.86 -0.74
CA ARG A 216 -8.13 -10.14 -1.81
C ARG A 216 -6.79 -10.79 -2.02
N PHE A 217 -6.46 -11.03 -3.28
CA PHE A 217 -5.15 -11.49 -3.70
C PHE A 217 -4.62 -10.55 -4.76
N GLU A 218 -3.34 -10.19 -4.64
CA GLU A 218 -2.66 -9.32 -5.59
C GLU A 218 -1.28 -9.89 -5.93
N THR A 219 -0.90 -9.71 -7.18
CA THR A 219 0.47 -9.85 -7.64
C THR A 219 0.90 -8.54 -8.29
N SER A 220 2.14 -8.15 -8.07
CA SER A 220 2.71 -6.95 -8.68
C SER A 220 4.11 -7.24 -9.21
N ILE A 221 4.46 -6.55 -10.29
CA ILE A 221 5.80 -6.57 -10.86
C ILE A 221 6.44 -5.24 -10.54
N SER A 222 7.61 -5.27 -9.92
CA SER A 222 8.42 -4.10 -9.59
C SER A 222 9.69 -4.09 -10.42
N ALA A 223 10.06 -2.92 -10.93
CA ALA A 223 11.28 -2.71 -11.70
C ALA A 223 11.96 -1.40 -11.26
N PRO A 224 13.28 -1.26 -11.43
CA PRO A 224 13.95 0.00 -11.22
C PRO A 224 13.33 1.12 -12.05
N THR A 225 13.07 2.27 -11.45
CA THR A 225 12.51 3.42 -12.16
C THR A 225 13.52 4.09 -13.08
N LYS A 226 14.81 3.87 -12.83
CA LYS A 226 15.92 4.34 -13.63
C LYS A 226 17.06 3.35 -13.55
N GLU A 227 17.57 2.97 -14.71
CA GLU A 227 18.78 2.17 -14.85
C GLU A 227 19.95 3.08 -15.20
N VAL A 228 21.06 2.90 -14.50
CA VAL A 228 22.31 3.58 -14.87
C VAL A 228 22.98 2.76 -15.96
N LYS A 229 23.20 3.37 -17.11
CA LYS A 229 23.97 2.73 -18.20
C LYS A 229 25.44 2.91 -17.92
N TRP A 230 26.10 1.80 -17.71
CA TRP A 230 27.56 1.76 -17.57
C TRP A 230 28.21 1.74 -18.95
N THR A 231 29.44 2.25 -19.02
CA THR A 231 30.20 2.18 -20.24
C THR A 231 30.69 0.73 -20.47
N ASP A 232 30.81 0.34 -21.72
CA ASP A 232 31.35 -0.97 -22.05
C ASP A 232 32.84 -1.07 -21.64
N PRO A 233 33.36 -2.29 -21.46
CA PRO A 233 34.75 -2.52 -21.01
C PRO A 233 35.83 -1.87 -21.88
N ILE A 234 35.62 -1.81 -23.18
CA ILE A 234 36.61 -1.26 -24.12
C ILE A 234 36.66 0.28 -24.00
N THR A 235 35.51 0.90 -24.04
CA THR A 235 35.38 2.35 -23.83
C THR A 235 35.91 2.73 -22.44
N TYR A 236 35.66 1.92 -21.40
CA TYR A 236 36.21 2.12 -20.06
C TYR A 236 37.74 2.18 -20.06
N MET A 237 38.42 1.19 -20.70
CA MET A 237 39.89 1.17 -20.79
C MET A 237 40.45 2.37 -21.54
N ASN A 238 39.84 2.74 -22.66
CA ASN A 238 40.28 3.87 -23.47
C ASN A 238 40.12 5.19 -22.71
N MET A 239 38.96 5.44 -22.09
CA MET A 239 38.72 6.65 -21.32
C MET A 239 39.62 6.73 -20.07
N TYR A 240 39.90 5.60 -19.44
CA TYR A 240 40.82 5.56 -18.30
C TYR A 240 42.26 5.91 -18.72
N ASN A 241 42.71 5.35 -19.82
CA ASN A 241 44.03 5.69 -20.40
C ASN A 241 44.11 7.18 -20.78
N GLU A 242 43.08 7.70 -21.46
CA GLU A 242 42.99 9.12 -21.82
C GLU A 242 43.04 10.01 -20.57
N ALA A 243 42.31 9.66 -19.52
CA ALA A 243 42.30 10.42 -18.29
C ALA A 243 43.66 10.49 -17.59
N ILE A 244 44.47 9.41 -17.65
CA ILE A 244 45.83 9.40 -17.10
C ILE A 244 46.75 10.25 -17.95
N THR A 245 46.82 9.95 -19.24
CA THR A 245 47.80 10.59 -20.14
C THR A 245 47.52 12.07 -20.40
N THR A 246 46.26 12.50 -20.26
CA THR A 246 45.89 13.93 -20.34
C THR A 246 46.31 14.69 -19.09
N ARG A 247 46.20 14.07 -17.90
CA ARG A 247 46.61 14.69 -16.64
C ARG A 247 48.12 14.73 -16.44
N ASP A 248 48.77 13.65 -16.86
CA ASP A 248 50.24 13.54 -16.81
C ASP A 248 50.72 12.83 -18.10
N PRO A 249 51.15 13.60 -19.12
CA PRO A 249 51.66 13.06 -20.37
C PRO A 249 52.90 12.15 -20.23
N SER A 250 53.57 12.18 -19.08
CA SER A 250 54.73 11.31 -18.80
C SER A 250 54.31 9.95 -18.21
N SER A 251 53.10 9.84 -17.74
CA SER A 251 52.57 8.58 -17.18
C SER A 251 52.22 7.58 -18.28
N PRO A 252 52.61 6.30 -18.13
CA PRO A 252 52.21 5.27 -19.07
C PRO A 252 50.68 5.02 -18.97
N ALA A 253 50.10 4.64 -20.10
CA ALA A 253 48.72 4.16 -20.11
C ALA A 253 48.57 2.93 -19.20
N ARG A 254 47.50 2.87 -18.41
CA ARG A 254 47.23 1.76 -17.48
C ARG A 254 46.94 0.47 -18.21
N TYR A 255 46.17 0.56 -19.28
CA TYR A 255 45.77 -0.60 -20.09
C TYR A 255 46.57 -0.59 -21.41
N SER A 256 47.38 -1.65 -21.65
CA SER A 256 48.13 -1.78 -22.90
C SER A 256 47.19 -2.00 -24.08
N GLN A 257 47.62 -1.61 -25.28
CA GLN A 257 46.87 -1.87 -26.52
C GLN A 257 46.62 -3.37 -26.70
N GLN A 258 47.60 -4.21 -26.37
CA GLN A 258 47.44 -5.66 -26.40
C GLN A 258 46.30 -6.17 -25.52
N LYS A 259 46.15 -5.61 -24.30
CA LYS A 259 45.01 -5.96 -23.40
C LYS A 259 43.68 -5.56 -24.02
N ILE A 260 43.63 -4.38 -24.59
CA ILE A 260 42.39 -3.88 -25.24
C ILE A 260 42.02 -4.79 -26.42
N ASP A 261 42.98 -5.07 -27.32
CA ASP A 261 42.76 -5.89 -28.51
C ASP A 261 42.35 -7.33 -28.14
N ASN A 262 42.98 -7.93 -27.13
CA ASN A 262 42.65 -9.26 -26.66
C ASN A 262 41.25 -9.32 -25.98
N THR A 263 40.85 -8.25 -25.29
CA THR A 263 39.52 -8.14 -24.74
C THR A 263 38.47 -7.99 -25.85
N ILE A 264 38.75 -7.19 -26.90
CA ILE A 264 37.90 -7.08 -28.09
C ILE A 264 37.73 -8.44 -28.77
N ALA A 265 38.83 -9.19 -28.89
CA ALA A 265 38.85 -10.52 -29.51
C ALA A 265 38.15 -11.60 -28.63
N GLY A 266 37.77 -11.28 -27.41
CA GLY A 266 37.12 -12.23 -26.49
C GLY A 266 38.01 -13.40 -26.08
N LEU A 267 39.34 -13.16 -26.01
CA LEU A 267 40.28 -14.19 -25.56
C LEU A 267 40.05 -14.50 -24.10
N ASN A 268 40.66 -15.59 -23.61
CA ASN A 268 40.51 -16.16 -22.28
C ASN A 268 39.95 -15.18 -21.23
N PRO A 269 38.66 -15.29 -20.79
CA PRO A 269 38.02 -14.33 -19.93
C PRO A 269 38.59 -14.24 -18.50
N ASN A 270 39.41 -15.24 -18.12
CA ASN A 270 40.14 -15.20 -16.84
C ASN A 270 41.36 -14.27 -16.90
N VAL A 271 41.87 -13.98 -18.08
CA VAL A 271 43.04 -13.11 -18.32
C VAL A 271 42.60 -11.76 -18.87
N PHE A 272 41.60 -11.75 -19.73
CA PHE A 272 41.02 -10.58 -20.38
C PHE A 272 39.53 -10.45 -20.05
N PRO A 273 39.20 -10.23 -18.78
CA PRO A 273 37.78 -10.13 -18.35
C PRO A 273 37.10 -8.92 -18.99
N ALA A 274 35.82 -9.12 -19.30
CA ALA A 274 34.92 -8.09 -19.76
C ALA A 274 33.56 -8.34 -19.07
N VAL A 275 33.37 -7.77 -17.90
CA VAL A 275 32.22 -8.09 -17.03
C VAL A 275 31.28 -6.91 -16.98
N ASP A 276 30.03 -7.14 -17.33
CA ASP A 276 28.91 -6.25 -16.98
C ASP A 276 28.36 -6.68 -15.61
N TRP A 277 28.86 -6.02 -14.57
CA TRP A 277 28.47 -6.32 -13.19
C TRP A 277 27.00 -6.07 -12.92
N TYR A 278 26.42 -5.06 -13.58
CA TYR A 278 25.01 -4.72 -13.40
C TYR A 278 24.11 -5.83 -13.97
N ASP A 279 24.29 -6.18 -15.22
CA ASP A 279 23.51 -7.24 -15.86
C ASP A 279 23.76 -8.61 -15.20
N MET A 280 24.97 -8.87 -14.74
CA MET A 280 25.30 -10.13 -14.10
C MET A 280 24.61 -10.30 -12.74
N LEU A 281 24.53 -9.23 -11.93
CA LEU A 281 24.12 -9.31 -10.53
C LEU A 281 22.67 -8.89 -10.28
N LEU A 282 22.08 -8.10 -11.17
CA LEU A 282 20.75 -7.55 -10.97
C LEU A 282 19.73 -8.06 -11.98
N LYS A 283 18.52 -8.28 -11.51
CA LYS A 283 17.34 -8.59 -12.33
C LYS A 283 16.70 -7.29 -12.79
N ASN A 284 16.10 -7.31 -13.97
CA ASN A 284 15.36 -6.15 -14.50
C ASN A 284 14.01 -5.95 -13.81
N HIS A 285 13.48 -6.99 -13.16
CA HIS A 285 12.21 -6.93 -12.44
C HIS A 285 12.14 -8.01 -11.36
N THR A 286 11.24 -7.82 -10.42
CA THR A 286 10.86 -8.78 -9.39
C THR A 286 9.35 -8.88 -9.26
N THR A 287 8.85 -9.96 -8.67
CA THR A 287 7.43 -10.20 -8.45
C THR A 287 7.13 -10.21 -6.97
N ASN A 288 6.10 -9.47 -6.57
CA ASN A 288 5.62 -9.42 -5.20
C ASN A 288 4.20 -9.98 -5.14
N LEU A 289 3.87 -10.62 -4.03
CA LEU A 289 2.58 -11.26 -3.79
C LEU A 289 1.95 -10.72 -2.51
N ARG A 290 0.61 -10.58 -2.50
CA ARG A 290 -0.15 -10.21 -1.30
C ARG A 290 -1.46 -10.95 -1.25
N GLY A 291 -1.81 -11.37 -0.04
CA GLY A 291 -3.11 -11.93 0.29
C GLY A 291 -3.66 -11.24 1.53
N ASN A 292 -4.94 -10.89 1.51
CA ASN A 292 -5.68 -10.41 2.66
C ASN A 292 -7.01 -11.17 2.74
N LEU A 293 -7.32 -11.66 3.93
CA LEU A 293 -8.60 -12.29 4.24
C LEU A 293 -9.17 -11.61 5.47
N ASN A 294 -10.41 -11.13 5.39
CA ASN A 294 -11.07 -10.54 6.55
C ASN A 294 -12.49 -11.08 6.73
N LEU A 295 -12.89 -11.13 7.98
CA LEU A 295 -14.20 -11.55 8.45
C LEU A 295 -14.75 -10.47 9.37
N SER A 296 -15.96 -10.00 9.11
CA SER A 296 -16.64 -9.02 9.97
C SER A 296 -18.10 -9.39 10.17
N GLY A 297 -18.63 -9.03 11.32
CA GLY A 297 -20.04 -9.31 11.64
C GLY A 297 -20.34 -9.06 13.10
N GLY A 298 -21.51 -9.48 13.53
CA GLY A 298 -21.88 -9.45 14.93
C GLY A 298 -23.37 -9.19 15.17
N GLY A 299 -23.72 -9.13 16.44
CA GLY A 299 -25.04 -8.83 16.92
C GLY A 299 -25.03 -7.65 17.88
N LYS A 300 -26.14 -7.46 18.59
CA LYS A 300 -26.31 -6.37 19.59
C LYS A 300 -25.34 -6.49 20.78
N VAL A 301 -24.91 -7.71 21.12
CA VAL A 301 -24.03 -7.97 22.26
C VAL A 301 -22.56 -7.89 21.88
N ALA A 302 -22.17 -8.51 20.77
CA ALA A 302 -20.77 -8.54 20.33
C ALA A 302 -20.66 -8.31 18.83
N ARG A 303 -19.68 -7.52 18.43
CA ARG A 303 -19.32 -7.25 17.04
C ARG A 303 -17.83 -7.51 16.87
N TYR A 304 -17.44 -8.04 15.74
CA TYR A 304 -16.07 -8.44 15.49
C TYR A 304 -15.61 -8.11 14.07
N TYR A 305 -14.34 -7.79 13.96
CA TYR A 305 -13.57 -7.74 12.74
C TYR A 305 -12.27 -8.51 12.96
N VAL A 306 -12.02 -9.51 12.14
CA VAL A 306 -10.80 -10.32 12.17
C VAL A 306 -10.20 -10.30 10.79
N ALA A 307 -8.91 -10.02 10.68
CA ALA A 307 -8.19 -10.02 9.41
C ALA A 307 -6.84 -10.72 9.55
N GLY A 308 -6.47 -11.44 8.50
CA GLY A 308 -5.14 -12.00 8.32
C GLY A 308 -4.58 -11.58 6.98
N SER A 309 -3.33 -11.16 6.93
CA SER A 309 -2.65 -10.85 5.68
C SER A 309 -1.26 -11.47 5.62
N LEU A 310 -0.87 -11.79 4.40
CA LEU A 310 0.43 -12.29 4.02
C LEU A 310 0.93 -11.47 2.84
N SER A 311 2.16 -10.97 2.92
CA SER A 311 2.85 -10.43 1.75
C SER A 311 4.24 -11.03 1.60
N HIS A 312 4.69 -11.16 0.36
CA HIS A 312 6.04 -11.54 -0.01
C HIS A 312 6.60 -10.52 -0.97
N ASP A 313 7.68 -9.87 -0.55
CA ASP A 313 8.42 -8.92 -1.35
C ASP A 313 9.81 -9.49 -1.66
N ALA A 314 10.15 -9.59 -2.95
CA ALA A 314 11.40 -10.15 -3.41
C ALA A 314 12.35 -9.06 -3.91
N GLY A 315 13.64 -9.23 -3.64
CA GLY A 315 14.71 -8.35 -4.14
C GLY A 315 15.05 -8.59 -5.61
N ILE A 316 15.93 -7.74 -6.13
CA ILE A 316 16.36 -7.75 -7.53
C ILE A 316 17.72 -8.43 -7.76
N PHE A 317 18.35 -9.02 -6.75
CA PHE A 317 19.62 -9.69 -6.95
C PHE A 317 19.43 -11.02 -7.68
N LYS A 318 20.32 -11.30 -8.62
CA LYS A 318 20.42 -12.62 -9.27
C LYS A 318 21.21 -13.55 -8.34
N ASN A 319 20.70 -14.76 -8.16
CA ASN A 319 21.42 -15.77 -7.41
C ASN A 319 22.52 -16.38 -8.28
N ALA A 320 23.73 -16.40 -7.76
CA ALA A 320 24.79 -17.17 -8.37
C ALA A 320 24.50 -18.67 -8.13
N LYS A 321 24.16 -19.40 -9.20
CA LYS A 321 23.89 -20.85 -9.14
C LYS A 321 25.04 -21.66 -8.52
N ALA A 322 26.25 -21.10 -8.55
CA ALA A 322 27.45 -21.71 -8.04
C ALA A 322 27.50 -21.79 -6.49
N ASN A 323 26.77 -20.93 -5.77
CA ASN A 323 26.94 -20.80 -4.32
C ASN A 323 26.13 -21.81 -3.51
N GLY A 324 25.13 -22.47 -4.10
CA GLY A 324 24.26 -23.40 -3.36
C GLY A 324 23.36 -22.76 -2.30
N PHE A 325 23.35 -21.42 -2.19
CA PHE A 325 22.46 -20.65 -1.31
C PHE A 325 21.88 -19.44 -2.05
N ASP A 326 20.72 -18.98 -1.56
CA ASP A 326 20.03 -17.81 -2.10
C ASP A 326 20.40 -16.59 -1.25
N ASN A 327 21.05 -15.60 -1.87
CA ASN A 327 21.39 -14.33 -1.24
C ASN A 327 20.51 -13.16 -1.75
N ASN A 328 19.47 -13.45 -2.53
CA ASN A 328 18.49 -12.44 -2.88
C ASN A 328 17.64 -12.08 -1.65
N ILE A 329 17.12 -10.87 -1.64
CA ILE A 329 16.21 -10.45 -0.58
C ILE A 329 14.87 -11.18 -0.76
N SER A 330 14.38 -11.78 0.31
CA SER A 330 13.06 -12.38 0.44
C SER A 330 12.47 -11.95 1.76
N LEU A 331 11.38 -11.19 1.73
CA LEU A 331 10.72 -10.66 2.90
C LEU A 331 9.27 -11.13 2.93
N PHE A 332 8.94 -12.00 3.88
CA PHE A 332 7.58 -12.36 4.21
C PHE A 332 7.09 -11.51 5.38
N LYS A 333 5.92 -10.91 5.23
CA LYS A 333 5.24 -10.17 6.29
C LYS A 333 3.91 -10.83 6.59
N TYR A 334 3.70 -11.17 7.84
CA TYR A 334 2.45 -11.73 8.37
C TYR A 334 1.80 -10.71 9.29
N LEU A 335 0.52 -10.48 9.13
CA LEU A 335 -0.25 -9.62 10.01
C LEU A 335 -1.54 -10.33 10.40
N LEU A 336 -1.84 -10.33 11.68
CA LEU A 336 -3.10 -10.76 12.23
C LEU A 336 -3.72 -9.61 13.03
N ARG A 337 -5.00 -9.34 12.79
CA ARG A 337 -5.77 -8.31 13.49
C ARG A 337 -7.08 -8.88 14.01
N SER A 338 -7.44 -8.50 15.23
CA SER A 338 -8.74 -8.83 15.80
C SER A 338 -9.28 -7.65 16.59
N ASN A 339 -10.38 -7.09 16.13
CA ASN A 339 -11.11 -6.00 16.76
C ASN A 339 -12.47 -6.52 17.22
N VAL A 340 -12.69 -6.56 18.52
CA VAL A 340 -13.93 -7.05 19.13
C VAL A 340 -14.51 -5.98 20.05
N ASP A 341 -15.78 -5.67 19.84
CA ASP A 341 -16.57 -4.77 20.68
C ASP A 341 -17.65 -5.57 21.38
N ILE A 342 -17.72 -5.48 22.71
CA ILE A 342 -18.65 -6.25 23.54
C ILE A 342 -19.47 -5.29 24.39
N ASN A 343 -20.77 -5.22 24.16
CA ASN A 343 -21.73 -4.52 25.02
C ASN A 343 -22.01 -5.40 26.24
N VAL A 344 -21.27 -5.20 27.33
CA VAL A 344 -21.42 -5.94 28.58
C VAL A 344 -22.74 -5.54 29.29
N SER A 345 -23.08 -4.27 29.17
CA SER A 345 -24.34 -3.72 29.67
C SER A 345 -24.79 -2.57 28.76
N LYS A 346 -25.98 -1.96 29.06
CA LYS A 346 -26.46 -0.78 28.32
C LYS A 346 -25.51 0.44 28.43
N SER A 347 -24.71 0.49 29.47
CA SER A 347 -23.79 1.61 29.76
C SER A 347 -22.31 1.23 29.64
N THR A 348 -21.98 -0.04 29.39
CA THR A 348 -20.59 -0.53 29.40
C THR A 348 -20.27 -1.23 28.11
N LEU A 349 -19.33 -0.65 27.36
CA LEU A 349 -18.74 -1.21 26.14
C LEU A 349 -17.27 -1.57 26.40
N VAL A 350 -16.91 -2.82 26.18
CA VAL A 350 -15.53 -3.30 26.20
C VAL A 350 -15.03 -3.42 24.77
N LYS A 351 -13.90 -2.78 24.48
CA LYS A 351 -13.24 -2.85 23.18
C LYS A 351 -11.92 -3.60 23.33
N VAL A 352 -11.76 -4.68 22.60
CA VAL A 352 -10.51 -5.45 22.54
C VAL A 352 -9.89 -5.25 21.16
N ARG A 353 -8.66 -4.79 21.14
CA ARG A 353 -7.88 -4.56 19.92
C ARG A 353 -6.59 -5.36 20.01
N LEU A 354 -6.44 -6.34 19.14
CA LEU A 354 -5.24 -7.17 19.08
C LEU A 354 -4.64 -7.05 17.69
N GLN A 355 -3.33 -6.86 17.65
CA GLN A 355 -2.55 -6.92 16.43
C GLN A 355 -1.27 -7.70 16.70
N ALA A 356 -0.93 -8.58 15.78
CA ALA A 356 0.35 -9.27 15.73
C ALA A 356 0.96 -9.09 14.34
N THR A 357 2.24 -8.76 14.29
CA THR A 357 3.03 -8.67 13.06
C THR A 357 4.26 -9.53 13.20
N MET A 358 4.64 -10.21 12.13
CA MET A 358 5.89 -10.97 12.05
C MET A 358 6.50 -10.74 10.67
N ASP A 359 7.76 -10.37 10.65
CA ASP A 359 8.56 -10.23 9.44
C ASP A 359 9.61 -11.34 9.42
N ASP A 360 9.66 -12.10 8.33
CA ASP A 360 10.69 -13.11 8.07
C ASP A 360 11.52 -12.62 6.89
N TYR A 361 12.75 -12.20 7.20
CA TYR A 361 13.68 -11.60 6.26
C TYR A 361 14.88 -12.50 6.00
N THR A 362 15.12 -12.77 4.74
CA THR A 362 16.36 -13.40 4.26
C THR A 362 16.97 -12.47 3.22
N GLY A 363 18.28 -12.26 3.29
CA GLY A 363 18.95 -11.37 2.34
C GLY A 363 20.45 -11.31 2.56
N PRO A 364 21.15 -10.49 1.76
CA PRO A 364 22.60 -10.31 1.87
C PRO A 364 22.98 -9.63 3.19
N VAL A 365 24.23 -9.82 3.61
CA VAL A 365 24.78 -9.21 4.85
C VAL A 365 24.92 -7.69 4.70
N HIS A 366 25.24 -7.22 3.49
CA HIS A 366 25.35 -5.79 3.18
C HIS A 366 24.01 -5.24 2.70
N SER A 367 23.77 -3.96 3.00
CA SER A 367 22.58 -3.26 2.49
C SER A 367 22.58 -3.22 0.95
N GLY A 368 21.38 -3.15 0.35
CA GLY A 368 21.28 -3.02 -1.10
C GLY A 368 21.98 -1.78 -1.64
N SER A 369 22.02 -0.68 -0.88
CA SER A 369 22.77 0.52 -1.26
C SER A 369 24.28 0.30 -1.27
N ASP A 370 24.82 -0.47 -0.32
CA ASP A 370 26.26 -0.80 -0.30
C ASP A 370 26.63 -1.74 -1.43
N LEU A 371 25.80 -2.76 -1.67
CA LEU A 371 25.98 -3.67 -2.80
C LEU A 371 25.94 -2.93 -4.14
N TYR A 372 24.99 -2.00 -4.31
CA TYR A 372 24.90 -1.18 -5.51
C TYR A 372 26.15 -0.29 -5.70
N LYS A 373 26.67 0.27 -4.61
CA LYS A 373 27.91 1.02 -4.60
C LYS A 373 29.10 0.14 -5.00
N MET A 374 29.20 -1.09 -4.47
CA MET A 374 30.23 -2.06 -4.85
C MET A 374 30.13 -2.41 -6.33
N ILE A 375 28.94 -2.70 -6.85
CA ILE A 375 28.68 -2.95 -8.27
C ILE A 375 29.19 -1.77 -9.13
N SER A 376 28.87 -0.54 -8.70
CA SER A 376 29.21 0.68 -9.43
C SER A 376 30.70 1.02 -9.41
N GLN A 377 31.44 0.54 -8.41
CA GLN A 377 32.87 0.80 -8.24
C GLN A 377 33.76 -0.35 -8.77
N SER A 378 33.17 -1.50 -9.07
CA SER A 378 33.90 -2.65 -9.58
C SER A 378 34.38 -2.43 -11.02
N SER A 379 35.66 -2.69 -11.24
CA SER A 379 36.24 -2.58 -12.58
C SER A 379 35.72 -3.68 -13.53
N PRO A 380 35.26 -3.33 -14.71
CA PRO A 380 34.76 -4.34 -15.67
C PRO A 380 35.87 -5.19 -16.32
N VAL A 381 37.17 -4.86 -16.12
CA VAL A 381 38.28 -5.42 -16.86
C VAL A 381 39.46 -5.90 -16.02
N GLU A 382 39.37 -5.83 -14.68
CA GLU A 382 40.50 -6.22 -13.84
C GLU A 382 40.44 -7.67 -13.38
N TYR A 383 39.26 -8.19 -13.13
CA TYR A 383 39.04 -9.56 -12.65
C TYR A 383 37.74 -10.14 -13.21
N PRO A 384 37.67 -11.47 -13.42
CA PRO A 384 36.41 -12.12 -13.73
C PRO A 384 35.52 -12.21 -12.48
N ALA A 385 34.24 -12.56 -12.65
CA ALA A 385 33.34 -12.76 -11.53
C ALA A 385 33.79 -13.91 -10.62
N TYR A 386 34.25 -14.98 -11.24
CA TYR A 386 34.83 -16.14 -10.54
C TYR A 386 35.77 -16.86 -11.48
N TYR A 387 36.75 -17.55 -10.90
CA TYR A 387 37.63 -18.44 -11.64
C TYR A 387 37.02 -19.83 -11.70
N GLN A 388 36.99 -20.41 -12.88
CA GLN A 388 36.55 -21.79 -13.04
C GLN A 388 37.58 -22.72 -12.38
N PRO A 389 37.11 -23.70 -11.58
CA PRO A 389 38.01 -24.66 -10.98
C PRO A 389 38.77 -25.44 -12.07
N ASP A 390 40.09 -25.53 -11.94
CA ASP A 390 40.92 -26.40 -12.76
C ASP A 390 40.83 -27.83 -12.19
N LYS A 391 40.10 -28.71 -12.88
CA LYS A 391 39.91 -30.10 -12.47
C LYS A 391 41.23 -30.89 -12.31
N ALA A 392 42.30 -30.44 -12.92
CA ALA A 392 43.60 -31.07 -12.79
C ALA A 392 44.35 -30.65 -11.53
N ASN A 393 44.02 -29.47 -10.96
CA ASN A 393 44.71 -28.87 -9.83
C ASN A 393 43.74 -28.56 -8.66
N GLU A 394 42.54 -29.10 -8.69
CA GLU A 394 41.52 -28.86 -7.62
C GLU A 394 41.99 -29.44 -6.30
N THR A 395 42.60 -28.60 -5.48
CA THR A 395 42.88 -28.89 -4.08
C THR A 395 41.81 -28.31 -3.14
N THR A 396 40.91 -27.47 -3.65
CA THR A 396 39.87 -26.79 -2.87
C THR A 396 38.48 -26.99 -3.48
N PRO A 397 37.50 -27.39 -2.68
CA PRO A 397 36.11 -27.55 -3.14
C PRO A 397 35.37 -26.22 -3.27
N TYR A 398 36.05 -25.07 -3.16
CA TYR A 398 35.43 -23.75 -3.09
C TYR A 398 35.60 -23.00 -4.42
N ILE A 399 34.59 -22.17 -4.74
CA ILE A 399 34.65 -21.26 -5.88
C ILE A 399 35.58 -20.11 -5.51
N LEU A 400 36.49 -19.77 -6.42
CA LEU A 400 37.39 -18.62 -6.29
C LEU A 400 36.72 -17.41 -6.96
N TYR A 401 36.33 -16.43 -6.17
CA TYR A 401 35.76 -15.17 -6.69
C TYR A 401 36.89 -14.20 -7.08
N GLY A 402 36.66 -13.44 -8.13
CA GLY A 402 37.53 -12.33 -8.49
C GLY A 402 37.36 -11.15 -7.56
N GLY A 403 38.43 -10.42 -7.27
CA GLY A 403 38.41 -9.24 -6.42
C GLY A 403 39.58 -8.30 -6.69
N SER A 404 39.40 -7.03 -6.34
CA SER A 404 40.41 -5.97 -6.57
C SER A 404 41.69 -6.14 -5.75
N GLU A 405 41.65 -6.92 -4.67
CA GLU A 405 42.75 -7.08 -3.72
C GLU A 405 43.31 -8.51 -3.69
N ASN A 406 42.97 -9.35 -4.66
CA ASN A 406 43.26 -10.78 -4.61
C ASN A 406 42.77 -11.49 -3.34
N THR A 407 41.83 -10.91 -2.65
CA THR A 407 41.16 -11.51 -1.49
C THR A 407 40.15 -12.51 -2.00
N PHE A 408 40.45 -13.78 -1.83
CA PHE A 408 39.48 -14.86 -2.03
C PHE A 408 38.50 -14.82 -0.84
N ILE A 409 37.24 -14.53 -1.14
CA ILE A 409 36.15 -14.54 -0.13
C ILE A 409 35.35 -15.82 -0.28
#